data_878f81b46623a41585af81c83441abcd
#
_entry.id   878f81b46623a41585af81c83441abcd
#
_cell.length_a   1.000
_cell.length_b   1.000
_cell.length_c   1.000
_cell.angle_alpha   90.00
_cell.angle_beta   90.00
_cell.angle_gamma   90.00
#
_symmetry.space_group_name_H-M   'P 1'
#
loop_
_entity.id
_entity.type
_entity.pdbx_description
1 polymer ?
#
loop_
_entity_poly.entity_id
_entity_poly.type
_entity_poly.pdbx_seq_one_letter_code
_entity_poly.pdbx_strand_id
1 'polypeptide(L)'
;MLKKKINVSVLGATGIVGQNYISLLDNHPWFNVVDVAASKHSSGKKFYDAVKAKWFLKNNIPAKVRDIIVRDVFDFESIPPGVSCVFSAMSLSSKEDTRRLEFEYAQRGFALISNDSANRFTDDVPMIIPEINPHHADVIPIQQKNRSLPSTGFVAVKPNCSIQAYIVVIDALIKAGFKPIEISVTTLQALSGAGKAGLENIDLRENVIPYIQGEEEKTEIEPLKIFGSVSKKGIKNFTDLKISALCTRVPVIDGHTAIVSLNFLNDSLN
;
A
#
# COMPACT_ATOMS: atom_id res chain seq x y z
N MET A 1 -17.49 0.24 -26.83
CA MET A 1 -17.69 -1.03 -26.10
C MET A 1 -17.25 -0.82 -24.66
N LEU A 2 -18.13 -1.00 -23.69
CA LEU A 2 -17.75 -1.06 -22.28
C LEU A 2 -16.84 -2.28 -22.09
N LYS A 3 -15.56 -2.08 -21.78
CA LYS A 3 -14.64 -3.19 -21.47
C LYS A 3 -15.20 -3.97 -20.29
N LYS A 4 -15.21 -5.31 -20.37
CA LYS A 4 -15.58 -6.18 -19.25
C LYS A 4 -14.71 -5.81 -18.05
N LYS A 5 -15.33 -5.53 -16.90
CA LYS A 5 -14.62 -5.20 -15.67
C LYS A 5 -13.81 -6.40 -15.19
N ILE A 6 -12.68 -6.13 -14.56
CA ILE A 6 -11.82 -7.11 -13.91
C ILE A 6 -12.45 -7.43 -12.54
N ASN A 7 -12.74 -8.70 -12.30
CA ASN A 7 -13.19 -9.14 -10.99
C ASN A 7 -12.02 -9.16 -10.01
N VAL A 8 -12.24 -8.60 -8.85
CA VAL A 8 -11.21 -8.45 -7.82
C VAL A 8 -11.66 -8.99 -6.47
N SER A 9 -10.69 -9.45 -5.70
CA SER A 9 -10.80 -9.78 -4.28
C SER A 9 -10.19 -8.67 -3.43
N VAL A 10 -10.75 -8.41 -2.24
CA VAL A 10 -10.16 -7.51 -1.25
C VAL A 10 -9.86 -8.28 0.02
N LEU A 11 -8.58 -8.43 0.35
CA LEU A 11 -8.10 -9.07 1.59
C LEU A 11 -8.00 -8.02 2.70
N GLY A 12 -8.36 -8.43 3.92
CA GLY A 12 -8.42 -7.51 5.05
C GLY A 12 -9.60 -6.51 4.94
N ALA A 13 -10.63 -6.87 4.17
CA ALA A 13 -11.76 -6.01 3.83
C ALA A 13 -12.48 -5.39 5.03
N THR A 14 -12.42 -6.01 6.21
CA THR A 14 -13.09 -5.55 7.44
C THR A 14 -12.28 -4.54 8.24
N GLY A 15 -11.00 -4.31 7.91
CA GLY A 15 -10.14 -3.29 8.50
C GLY A 15 -10.30 -1.92 7.83
N ILE A 16 -9.73 -0.86 8.42
CA ILE A 16 -9.85 0.52 7.91
C ILE A 16 -9.38 0.63 6.45
N VAL A 17 -8.21 0.10 6.13
CA VAL A 17 -7.65 0.15 4.77
C VAL A 17 -8.50 -0.67 3.80
N GLY A 18 -8.96 -1.85 4.22
CA GLY A 18 -9.86 -2.67 3.41
C GLY A 18 -11.20 -1.99 3.13
N GLN A 19 -11.77 -1.29 4.11
CA GLN A 19 -12.98 -0.49 3.91
C GLN A 19 -12.77 0.65 2.91
N ASN A 20 -11.59 1.30 2.93
CA ASN A 20 -11.23 2.29 1.93
C ASN A 20 -11.16 1.68 0.53
N TYR A 21 -10.56 0.48 0.36
CA TYR A 21 -10.60 -0.22 -0.93
C TYR A 21 -12.04 -0.49 -1.38
N ILE A 22 -12.89 -1.01 -0.50
CA ILE A 22 -14.30 -1.28 -0.80
C ILE A 22 -15.02 -0.01 -1.26
N SER A 23 -14.78 1.11 -0.58
CA SER A 23 -15.38 2.40 -0.92
C SER A 23 -14.88 2.94 -2.27
N LEU A 24 -13.57 2.91 -2.51
CA LEU A 24 -12.95 3.42 -3.74
C LEU A 24 -13.27 2.55 -4.95
N LEU A 25 -13.47 1.26 -4.75
CA LEU A 25 -13.82 0.31 -5.82
C LEU A 25 -15.31 0.29 -6.12
N ASP A 26 -16.16 0.97 -5.32
CA ASP A 26 -17.58 1.08 -5.64
C ASP A 26 -17.76 1.89 -6.94
N ASN A 27 -18.49 1.29 -7.87
CA ASN A 27 -18.71 1.85 -9.21
C ASN A 27 -17.42 2.18 -10.01
N HIS A 28 -16.28 1.60 -9.63
CA HIS A 28 -15.01 1.79 -10.35
C HIS A 28 -15.13 1.40 -11.83
N PRO A 29 -14.56 2.18 -12.78
CA PRO A 29 -14.74 1.91 -14.22
C PRO A 29 -14.12 0.59 -14.68
N TRP A 30 -13.07 0.11 -14.03
CA TRP A 30 -12.29 -1.06 -14.45
C TRP A 30 -12.45 -2.28 -13.56
N PHE A 31 -12.76 -2.08 -12.27
CA PHE A 31 -12.79 -3.14 -11.29
C PHE A 31 -14.18 -3.42 -10.76
N ASN A 32 -14.44 -4.67 -10.42
CA ASN A 32 -15.67 -5.14 -9.79
C ASN A 32 -15.32 -6.04 -8.61
N VAL A 33 -15.66 -5.60 -7.40
CA VAL A 33 -15.42 -6.40 -6.18
C VAL A 33 -16.43 -7.55 -6.15
N VAL A 34 -15.96 -8.78 -6.19
CA VAL A 34 -16.77 -10.01 -6.15
C VAL A 34 -16.42 -10.91 -4.96
N ASP A 35 -15.33 -10.63 -4.27
CA ASP A 35 -14.86 -11.38 -3.10
C ASP A 35 -14.29 -10.41 -2.06
N VAL A 36 -14.60 -10.70 -0.81
CA VAL A 36 -14.06 -10.01 0.36
C VAL A 36 -13.56 -11.05 1.35
N ALA A 37 -12.31 -10.91 1.79
CA ALA A 37 -11.72 -11.85 2.73
C ALA A 37 -11.13 -11.14 3.95
N ALA A 38 -11.12 -11.84 5.07
CA ALA A 38 -10.58 -11.36 6.33
C ALA A 38 -10.08 -12.54 7.18
N SER A 39 -9.69 -12.28 8.43
CA SER A 39 -9.33 -13.34 9.37
C SER A 39 -10.54 -14.22 9.73
N LYS A 40 -10.30 -15.41 10.27
CA LYS A 40 -11.31 -16.35 10.80
C LYS A 40 -12.39 -15.70 11.66
N HIS A 41 -12.03 -14.64 12.39
CA HIS A 41 -12.98 -13.94 13.28
C HIS A 41 -14.16 -13.30 12.52
N SER A 42 -13.95 -12.87 11.29
CA SER A 42 -14.98 -12.25 10.43
C SER A 42 -15.53 -13.20 9.37
N SER A 43 -14.86 -14.31 9.12
CA SER A 43 -15.24 -15.29 8.10
C SER A 43 -16.61 -15.91 8.36
N GLY A 44 -17.33 -16.26 7.29
CA GLY A 44 -18.68 -16.87 7.33
C GLY A 44 -19.82 -15.88 7.54
N LYS A 45 -19.56 -14.61 7.85
CA LYS A 45 -20.57 -13.55 8.02
C LYS A 45 -20.80 -12.81 6.71
N LYS A 46 -22.00 -12.24 6.50
CA LYS A 46 -22.20 -11.24 5.46
C LYS A 46 -21.28 -10.04 5.74
N PHE A 47 -20.70 -9.46 4.70
CA PHE A 47 -19.80 -8.30 4.85
C PHE A 47 -20.45 -7.18 5.66
N TYR A 48 -21.72 -6.86 5.37
CA TYR A 48 -22.47 -5.86 6.12
C TYR A 48 -22.46 -6.15 7.62
N ASP A 49 -22.77 -7.38 8.02
CA ASP A 49 -22.82 -7.77 9.44
C ASP A 49 -21.45 -7.77 10.11
N ALA A 50 -20.40 -8.07 9.33
CA ALA A 50 -19.04 -8.04 9.83
C ALA A 50 -18.50 -6.64 10.09
N VAL A 51 -19.06 -5.60 9.42
CA VAL A 51 -18.51 -4.23 9.49
C VAL A 51 -19.47 -3.16 9.99
N LYS A 52 -20.80 -3.37 10.02
CA LYS A 52 -21.79 -2.33 10.36
C LYS A 52 -21.54 -1.58 11.67
N ALA A 53 -21.04 -2.27 12.70
CA ALA A 53 -20.71 -1.68 14.00
C ALA A 53 -19.31 -1.02 14.05
N LYS A 54 -18.49 -1.18 12.99
CA LYS A 54 -17.13 -0.69 12.92
C LYS A 54 -16.79 -0.12 11.53
N TRP A 55 -17.80 0.39 10.83
CA TRP A 55 -17.59 1.12 9.59
C TRP A 55 -17.03 2.50 9.91
N PHE A 56 -15.81 2.78 9.45
CA PHE A 56 -15.06 3.99 9.81
C PHE A 56 -15.25 5.15 8.84
N LEU A 57 -15.82 4.87 7.66
CA LEU A 57 -15.91 5.87 6.61
C LEU A 57 -17.21 6.67 6.75
N LYS A 58 -17.19 7.93 6.27
CA LYS A 58 -18.36 8.83 6.30
C LYS A 58 -19.47 8.41 5.33
N ASN A 59 -19.10 7.73 4.23
CA ASN A 59 -20.05 7.20 3.25
C ASN A 59 -20.68 5.88 3.71
N ASN A 60 -21.80 5.54 3.10
CA ASN A 60 -22.50 4.27 3.39
C ASN A 60 -21.71 3.06 2.85
N ILE A 61 -21.89 1.91 3.50
CA ILE A 61 -21.38 0.63 3.00
C ILE A 61 -21.98 0.39 1.60
N PRO A 62 -21.17 0.17 0.55
CA PRO A 62 -21.67 -0.04 -0.81
C PRO A 62 -22.63 -1.22 -0.91
N ALA A 63 -23.77 -1.02 -1.56
CA ALA A 63 -24.83 -2.03 -1.63
C ALA A 63 -24.38 -3.34 -2.25
N LYS A 64 -23.50 -3.27 -3.27
CA LYS A 64 -23.04 -4.44 -4.04
C LYS A 64 -22.25 -5.47 -3.22
N VAL A 65 -21.61 -5.05 -2.12
CA VAL A 65 -20.78 -5.93 -1.30
C VAL A 65 -21.46 -6.39 -0.01
N ARG A 66 -22.61 -5.82 0.35
CA ARG A 66 -23.24 -6.07 1.65
C ARG A 66 -23.54 -7.53 1.92
N ASP A 67 -23.97 -8.25 0.90
CA ASP A 67 -24.40 -9.64 1.02
C ASP A 67 -23.29 -10.66 0.68
N ILE A 68 -22.10 -10.20 0.26
CA ILE A 68 -20.97 -11.08 0.05
C ILE A 68 -20.58 -11.71 1.39
N ILE A 69 -20.42 -13.04 1.40
CA ILE A 69 -19.90 -13.74 2.58
C ILE A 69 -18.41 -13.50 2.70
N VAL A 70 -17.97 -13.03 3.86
CA VAL A 70 -16.55 -12.83 4.13
C VAL A 70 -15.84 -14.18 4.16
N ARG A 71 -14.89 -14.38 3.26
CA ARG A 71 -14.05 -15.58 3.17
C ARG A 71 -12.88 -15.50 4.16
N ASP A 72 -12.38 -16.64 4.63
CA ASP A 72 -11.08 -16.68 5.31
C ASP A 72 -9.96 -16.41 4.29
N VAL A 73 -8.99 -15.58 4.64
CA VAL A 73 -7.87 -15.24 3.74
C VAL A 73 -7.01 -16.45 3.35
N PHE A 74 -7.04 -17.53 4.13
CA PHE A 74 -6.35 -18.78 3.85
C PHE A 74 -7.20 -19.82 3.11
N ASP A 75 -8.47 -19.54 2.88
CA ASP A 75 -9.35 -20.39 2.08
C ASP A 75 -9.26 -20.01 0.60
N PHE A 76 -8.25 -20.54 -0.08
CA PHE A 76 -7.98 -20.24 -1.49
C PHE A 76 -8.95 -20.93 -2.43
N GLU A 77 -9.52 -22.06 -2.02
CA GLU A 77 -10.42 -22.87 -2.86
C GLU A 77 -11.79 -22.22 -3.05
N SER A 78 -12.21 -21.41 -2.09
CA SER A 78 -13.47 -20.66 -2.15
C SER A 78 -13.35 -19.31 -2.87
N ILE A 79 -12.21 -19.00 -3.48
CA ILE A 79 -12.08 -17.78 -4.29
C ILE A 79 -13.01 -17.89 -5.52
N PRO A 80 -13.92 -16.93 -5.75
CA PRO A 80 -14.84 -17.02 -6.87
C PRO A 80 -14.12 -17.11 -8.22
N PRO A 81 -14.60 -17.94 -9.15
CA PRO A 81 -14.02 -18.05 -10.47
C PRO A 81 -14.03 -16.70 -11.21
N GLY A 82 -12.96 -16.45 -11.97
CA GLY A 82 -12.80 -15.21 -12.73
C GLY A 82 -12.21 -14.03 -11.94
N VAL A 83 -11.90 -14.19 -10.65
CA VAL A 83 -11.01 -13.26 -9.94
C VAL A 83 -9.62 -13.38 -10.55
N SER A 84 -8.99 -12.24 -10.88
CA SER A 84 -7.63 -12.19 -11.44
C SER A 84 -6.72 -11.20 -10.71
N CYS A 85 -7.28 -10.27 -9.95
CA CYS A 85 -6.54 -9.29 -9.19
C CYS A 85 -7.00 -9.29 -7.74
N VAL A 86 -6.05 -9.10 -6.82
CA VAL A 86 -6.26 -9.09 -5.37
C VAL A 86 -5.67 -7.81 -4.79
N PHE A 87 -6.51 -7.03 -4.10
CA PHE A 87 -6.05 -5.89 -3.30
C PHE A 87 -5.89 -6.33 -1.85
N SER A 88 -4.66 -6.30 -1.33
CA SER A 88 -4.37 -6.74 0.02
C SER A 88 -4.21 -5.56 0.99
N ALA A 89 -5.06 -5.55 2.01
CA ALA A 89 -4.95 -4.73 3.21
C ALA A 89 -4.70 -5.62 4.44
N MET A 90 -4.20 -6.84 4.23
CA MET A 90 -3.86 -7.77 5.32
C MET A 90 -2.50 -7.42 5.91
N SER A 91 -2.46 -7.45 7.24
CA SER A 91 -1.22 -7.49 8.00
C SER A 91 -1.38 -8.61 9.03
N LEU A 92 -0.51 -9.60 8.99
CA LEU A 92 -0.51 -10.72 9.93
C LEU A 92 0.39 -10.41 11.12
N SER A 93 0.54 -11.38 12.04
CA SER A 93 1.33 -11.24 13.25
C SER A 93 2.81 -10.98 12.99
N SER A 94 3.33 -11.46 11.86
CA SER A 94 4.69 -11.17 11.42
C SER A 94 4.71 -10.70 9.95
N LYS A 95 5.76 -9.95 9.59
CA LYS A 95 6.01 -9.58 8.19
C LYS A 95 6.28 -10.80 7.33
N GLU A 96 6.90 -11.84 7.90
CA GLU A 96 7.19 -13.08 7.18
C GLU A 96 5.90 -13.83 6.83
N ASP A 97 4.96 -13.94 7.76
CA ASP A 97 3.67 -14.56 7.49
C ASP A 97 2.87 -13.78 6.43
N THR A 98 2.89 -12.44 6.52
CA THR A 98 2.25 -11.59 5.51
C THR A 98 2.88 -11.79 4.14
N ARG A 99 4.22 -11.82 4.07
CA ARG A 99 4.97 -12.07 2.84
C ARG A 99 4.62 -13.43 2.24
N ARG A 100 4.58 -14.48 3.07
CA ARG A 100 4.21 -15.83 2.65
C ARG A 100 2.79 -15.87 2.10
N LEU A 101 1.83 -15.30 2.79
CA LEU A 101 0.44 -15.21 2.32
C LEU A 101 0.34 -14.53 0.96
N GLU A 102 0.99 -13.38 0.78
CA GLU A 102 0.96 -12.62 -0.47
C GLU A 102 1.54 -13.43 -1.65
N PHE A 103 2.65 -14.13 -1.43
CA PHE A 103 3.22 -14.99 -2.46
C PHE A 103 2.40 -16.27 -2.71
N GLU A 104 1.67 -16.79 -1.74
CA GLU A 104 0.74 -17.91 -1.98
C GLU A 104 -0.40 -17.52 -2.94
N TYR A 105 -0.92 -16.28 -2.86
CA TYR A 105 -1.85 -15.78 -3.87
C TYR A 105 -1.19 -15.65 -5.25
N ALA A 106 0.02 -15.10 -5.30
CA ALA A 106 0.76 -14.96 -6.56
C ALA A 106 1.08 -16.32 -7.19
N GLN A 107 1.43 -17.35 -6.41
CA GLN A 107 1.64 -18.72 -6.88
C GLN A 107 0.40 -19.36 -7.49
N ARG A 108 -0.80 -18.93 -7.08
CA ARG A 108 -2.07 -19.35 -7.66
C ARG A 108 -2.49 -18.51 -8.89
N GLY A 109 -1.60 -17.64 -9.36
CA GLY A 109 -1.80 -16.85 -10.57
C GLY A 109 -2.54 -15.54 -10.37
N PHE A 110 -2.72 -15.07 -9.14
CA PHE A 110 -3.34 -13.78 -8.88
C PHE A 110 -2.33 -12.63 -8.95
N ALA A 111 -2.70 -11.54 -9.62
CA ALA A 111 -2.01 -10.26 -9.52
C ALA A 111 -2.34 -9.63 -8.16
N LEU A 112 -1.40 -9.61 -7.22
CA LEU A 112 -1.63 -9.09 -5.86
C LEU A 112 -0.99 -7.71 -5.69
N ILE A 113 -1.82 -6.74 -5.31
CA ILE A 113 -1.40 -5.37 -5.00
C ILE A 113 -1.52 -5.16 -3.50
N SER A 114 -0.38 -5.02 -2.82
CA SER A 114 -0.33 -4.95 -1.36
C SER A 114 -0.19 -3.53 -0.84
N ASN A 115 -0.94 -3.25 0.22
CA ASN A 115 -0.78 -2.05 1.04
C ASN A 115 0.20 -2.27 2.21
N ASP A 116 0.48 -3.51 2.58
CA ASP A 116 1.38 -3.85 3.68
C ASP A 116 2.84 -3.55 3.36
N SER A 117 3.64 -3.41 4.41
CA SER A 117 5.07 -3.10 4.29
C SER A 117 5.95 -4.35 4.13
N ALA A 118 5.40 -5.55 4.23
CA ALA A 118 6.16 -6.80 4.29
C ALA A 118 7.10 -7.01 3.08
N ASN A 119 6.63 -6.64 1.89
CA ASN A 119 7.38 -6.82 0.64
C ASN A 119 8.02 -5.55 0.08
N ARG A 120 7.95 -4.40 0.77
CA ARG A 120 8.45 -3.13 0.23
C ARG A 120 9.95 -3.13 -0.04
N PHE A 121 10.74 -3.82 0.78
CA PHE A 121 12.20 -3.92 0.64
C PHE A 121 12.66 -5.19 -0.08
N THR A 122 11.75 -5.96 -0.66
CA THR A 122 12.08 -7.14 -1.46
C THR A 122 12.49 -6.68 -2.87
N ASP A 123 13.69 -7.02 -3.32
CA ASP A 123 14.30 -6.46 -4.54
C ASP A 123 13.50 -6.73 -5.81
N ASP A 124 12.91 -7.93 -5.93
CA ASP A 124 12.12 -8.33 -7.10
C ASP A 124 10.62 -7.97 -6.98
N VAL A 125 10.22 -7.24 -5.93
CA VAL A 125 8.84 -6.75 -5.77
C VAL A 125 8.79 -5.27 -6.14
N PRO A 126 8.03 -4.87 -7.17
CA PRO A 126 7.91 -3.47 -7.55
C PRO A 126 7.14 -2.69 -6.49
N MET A 127 7.71 -1.56 -6.09
CA MET A 127 7.04 -0.52 -5.30
C MET A 127 6.64 0.59 -6.27
N ILE A 128 5.34 0.77 -6.52
CA ILE A 128 4.87 1.59 -7.63
C ILE A 128 4.07 2.80 -7.15
N ILE A 129 4.45 3.96 -7.68
CA ILE A 129 3.64 5.17 -7.81
C ILE A 129 3.51 5.40 -9.32
N PRO A 130 2.34 5.19 -9.93
CA PRO A 130 2.20 5.19 -11.39
C PRO A 130 2.68 6.46 -12.09
N GLU A 131 2.60 7.61 -11.41
CA GLU A 131 3.03 8.93 -11.91
C GLU A 131 4.55 9.08 -11.94
N ILE A 132 5.27 8.31 -11.13
CA ILE A 132 6.73 8.42 -10.95
C ILE A 132 7.46 7.29 -11.68
N ASN A 133 7.13 6.05 -11.32
CA ASN A 133 7.94 4.87 -11.68
C ASN A 133 7.12 3.69 -12.24
N PRO A 134 6.21 3.90 -13.22
CA PRO A 134 5.43 2.80 -13.82
C PRO A 134 6.33 1.70 -14.41
N HIS A 135 7.54 2.06 -14.85
CA HIS A 135 8.56 1.14 -15.39
C HIS A 135 9.07 0.12 -14.35
N HIS A 136 8.84 0.32 -13.04
CA HIS A 136 9.15 -0.71 -12.05
C HIS A 136 8.32 -1.99 -12.25
N ALA A 137 7.22 -1.93 -12.99
CA ALA A 137 6.48 -3.12 -13.43
C ALA A 137 7.33 -4.08 -14.30
N ASP A 138 8.39 -3.60 -14.94
CA ASP A 138 9.30 -4.41 -15.75
C ASP A 138 10.11 -5.43 -14.90
N VAL A 139 10.09 -5.32 -13.56
CA VAL A 139 10.66 -6.32 -12.68
C VAL A 139 9.78 -7.56 -12.50
N ILE A 140 8.48 -7.50 -12.86
CA ILE A 140 7.52 -8.59 -12.66
C ILE A 140 7.99 -9.90 -13.35
N PRO A 141 8.46 -9.92 -14.60
CA PRO A 141 9.00 -11.13 -15.21
C PRO A 141 10.20 -11.73 -14.45
N ILE A 142 11.02 -10.87 -13.83
CA ILE A 142 12.16 -11.30 -13.00
C ILE A 142 11.64 -11.97 -11.71
N GLN A 143 10.67 -11.36 -11.05
CA GLN A 143 10.01 -11.92 -9.88
C GLN A 143 9.39 -13.29 -10.19
N GLN A 144 8.65 -13.39 -11.29
CA GLN A 144 8.03 -14.64 -11.75
C GLN A 144 9.06 -15.75 -11.94
N LYS A 145 10.17 -15.44 -12.61
CA LYS A 145 11.28 -16.37 -12.81
C LYS A 145 11.92 -16.79 -11.48
N ASN A 146 12.28 -15.81 -10.64
CA ASN A 146 12.99 -16.07 -9.38
C ASN A 146 12.17 -16.93 -8.41
N ARG A 147 10.85 -16.82 -8.46
CA ARG A 147 9.92 -17.47 -7.52
C ARG A 147 9.07 -18.55 -8.14
N SER A 148 9.34 -18.92 -9.39
CA SER A 148 8.55 -19.93 -10.13
C SER A 148 7.05 -19.63 -10.12
N LEU A 149 6.69 -18.35 -10.29
CA LEU A 149 5.29 -17.94 -10.35
C LEU A 149 4.73 -18.13 -11.76
N PRO A 150 3.41 -18.40 -11.90
CA PRO A 150 2.76 -18.39 -13.21
C PRO A 150 2.79 -16.98 -13.81
N SER A 151 2.66 -16.90 -15.14
CA SER A 151 2.76 -15.62 -15.90
C SER A 151 1.73 -14.56 -15.51
N THR A 152 0.65 -14.94 -14.86
CA THR A 152 -0.38 -14.01 -14.36
C THR A 152 -0.17 -13.60 -12.90
N GLY A 153 0.65 -14.36 -12.15
CA GLY A 153 0.86 -14.16 -10.73
C GLY A 153 2.03 -13.21 -10.46
N PHE A 154 1.82 -12.25 -9.60
CA PHE A 154 2.87 -11.38 -9.07
C PHE A 154 2.42 -10.66 -7.80
N VAL A 155 3.38 -10.13 -7.06
CA VAL A 155 3.17 -9.20 -5.95
C VAL A 155 3.74 -7.84 -6.33
N ALA A 156 2.95 -6.79 -6.18
CA ALA A 156 3.39 -5.41 -6.23
C ALA A 156 2.94 -4.68 -4.97
N VAL A 157 3.66 -3.65 -4.56
CA VAL A 157 3.36 -2.91 -3.32
C VAL A 157 3.23 -1.42 -3.59
N LYS A 158 2.41 -0.75 -2.78
CA LYS A 158 2.45 0.71 -2.67
C LYS A 158 3.42 1.14 -1.57
N PRO A 159 4.04 2.33 -1.68
CA PRO A 159 4.89 2.87 -0.62
C PRO A 159 4.10 3.31 0.61
N ASN A 160 4.82 3.75 1.64
CA ASN A 160 4.26 4.33 2.85
C ASN A 160 3.36 5.54 2.53
N CYS A 161 2.29 5.70 3.32
CA CYS A 161 1.30 6.75 3.11
C CYS A 161 1.87 8.16 3.30
N SER A 162 2.78 8.38 4.25
CA SER A 162 3.40 9.67 4.49
C SER A 162 4.32 10.12 3.34
N ILE A 163 5.01 9.17 2.68
CA ILE A 163 5.90 9.45 1.56
C ILE A 163 5.13 9.94 0.35
N GLN A 164 3.96 9.38 0.07
CA GLN A 164 3.15 9.74 -1.08
C GLN A 164 2.70 11.21 -1.08
N ALA A 165 2.67 11.85 0.09
CA ALA A 165 2.27 13.26 0.22
C ALA A 165 3.27 14.22 -0.46
N TYR A 166 4.56 13.88 -0.53
CA TYR A 166 5.59 14.80 -1.00
C TYR A 166 6.45 14.27 -2.16
N ILE A 167 6.57 12.94 -2.32
CA ILE A 167 7.49 12.33 -3.29
C ILE A 167 7.18 12.71 -4.74
N VAL A 168 5.90 12.96 -5.05
CA VAL A 168 5.44 13.39 -6.38
C VAL A 168 5.97 14.79 -6.72
N VAL A 169 6.05 15.67 -5.71
CA VAL A 169 6.60 17.02 -5.87
C VAL A 169 8.11 16.94 -6.13
N ILE A 170 8.82 16.07 -5.40
CA ILE A 170 10.26 15.85 -5.62
C ILE A 170 10.52 15.31 -7.02
N ASP A 171 9.73 14.34 -7.48
CA ASP A 171 9.81 13.82 -8.85
C ASP A 171 9.61 14.91 -9.89
N ALA A 172 8.63 15.80 -9.70
CA ALA A 172 8.40 16.93 -10.59
C ALA A 172 9.60 17.89 -10.66
N LEU A 173 10.25 18.15 -9.52
CA LEU A 173 11.49 18.95 -9.48
C LEU A 173 12.65 18.26 -10.22
N ILE A 174 12.81 16.94 -10.01
CA ILE A 174 13.83 16.17 -10.72
C ILE A 174 13.58 16.20 -12.25
N LYS A 175 12.34 16.04 -12.68
CA LYS A 175 11.96 16.13 -14.10
C LYS A 175 12.13 17.54 -14.69
N ALA A 176 12.06 18.56 -13.86
CA ALA A 176 12.35 19.95 -14.23
C ALA A 176 13.86 20.28 -14.30
N GLY A 177 14.73 19.31 -14.00
CA GLY A 177 16.19 19.45 -14.09
C GLY A 177 16.89 19.79 -12.77
N PHE A 178 16.15 19.95 -11.68
CA PHE A 178 16.75 20.13 -10.36
C PHE A 178 17.33 18.82 -9.86
N LYS A 179 18.48 18.87 -9.19
CA LYS A 179 19.18 17.70 -8.67
C LYS A 179 19.25 17.76 -7.15
N PRO A 180 18.23 17.29 -6.44
CA PRO A 180 18.29 17.22 -4.99
C PRO A 180 19.33 16.17 -4.58
N ILE A 181 20.19 16.54 -3.64
CA ILE A 181 21.24 15.68 -3.09
C ILE A 181 20.96 15.30 -1.63
N GLU A 182 20.11 16.09 -0.97
CA GLU A 182 19.71 15.84 0.41
C GLU A 182 18.26 16.27 0.63
N ILE A 183 17.52 15.44 1.37
CA ILE A 183 16.15 15.71 1.81
C ILE A 183 16.11 15.60 3.32
N SER A 184 15.62 16.65 3.98
CA SER A 184 15.19 16.58 5.39
C SER A 184 13.68 16.63 5.43
N VAL A 185 13.05 15.60 6.02
CA VAL A 185 11.60 15.50 6.08
C VAL A 185 11.10 15.30 7.51
N THR A 186 10.16 16.14 7.93
CA THR A 186 9.40 15.94 9.17
C THR A 186 7.96 15.60 8.80
N THR A 187 7.48 14.44 9.24
CA THR A 187 6.09 14.03 9.01
C THR A 187 5.24 14.24 10.26
N LEU A 188 4.09 14.89 10.08
CA LEU A 188 3.03 15.03 11.08
C LEU A 188 1.94 14.03 10.71
N GLN A 189 2.01 12.84 11.31
CA GLN A 189 1.14 11.73 10.92
C GLN A 189 -0.15 11.71 11.73
N ALA A 190 -1.28 11.61 11.03
CA ALA A 190 -2.61 11.54 11.60
C ALA A 190 -2.88 10.21 12.34
N LEU A 191 -3.84 10.23 13.27
CA LEU A 191 -4.24 9.07 14.08
C LEU A 191 -4.69 7.88 13.23
N SER A 192 -5.36 8.13 12.09
CA SER A 192 -5.80 7.10 11.14
C SER A 192 -4.66 6.24 10.60
N GLY A 193 -3.42 6.76 10.56
CA GLY A 193 -2.22 6.03 10.17
C GLY A 193 -1.85 4.88 11.12
N ALA A 194 -2.27 4.95 12.38
CA ALA A 194 -2.13 3.88 13.37
C ALA A 194 -3.37 2.94 13.38
N GLY A 195 -4.26 3.07 12.42
CA GLY A 195 -5.47 2.28 12.32
C GLY A 195 -6.44 2.51 13.48
N LYS A 196 -7.25 1.48 13.80
CA LYS A 196 -8.25 1.57 14.88
C LYS A 196 -7.62 1.95 16.23
N ALA A 197 -6.50 1.36 16.57
CA ALA A 197 -5.82 1.63 17.85
C ALA A 197 -5.43 3.11 17.99
N GLY A 198 -4.99 3.76 16.90
CA GLY A 198 -4.68 5.20 16.91
C GLY A 198 -5.92 6.07 17.10
N LEU A 199 -7.02 5.73 16.44
CA LEU A 199 -8.26 6.49 16.53
C LEU A 199 -8.95 6.38 17.91
N GLU A 200 -8.81 5.26 18.59
CA GLU A 200 -9.42 4.99 19.90
C GLU A 200 -8.52 5.39 21.09
N ASN A 201 -7.26 5.71 20.84
CA ASN A 201 -6.32 6.07 21.90
C ASN A 201 -6.55 7.51 22.37
N ILE A 202 -7.08 7.66 23.58
CA ILE A 202 -7.36 8.96 24.21
C ILE A 202 -6.08 9.74 24.48
N ASP A 203 -4.99 9.07 24.82
CA ASP A 203 -3.70 9.70 25.15
C ASP A 203 -3.07 10.44 23.96
N LEU A 204 -3.52 10.12 22.74
CA LEU A 204 -3.06 10.79 21.52
C LEU A 204 -3.85 12.07 21.18
N ARG A 205 -4.97 12.34 21.83
CA ARG A 205 -5.86 13.45 21.45
C ARG A 205 -5.30 14.84 21.78
N GLU A 206 -4.47 14.91 22.79
CA GLU A 206 -3.90 16.18 23.29
C GLU A 206 -2.38 16.13 23.38
N ASN A 207 -1.75 15.18 22.65
CA ASN A 207 -0.33 14.94 22.75
C ASN A 207 0.32 14.73 21.39
N VAL A 208 1.63 14.92 21.30
CA VAL A 208 2.47 14.61 20.15
C VAL A 208 3.41 13.47 20.51
N ILE A 209 3.42 12.40 19.71
CA ILE A 209 4.44 11.35 19.84
C ILE A 209 5.59 11.70 18.92
N PRO A 210 6.78 12.00 19.47
CA PRO A 210 7.91 12.52 18.69
C PRO A 210 8.64 11.46 17.85
N TYR A 211 8.32 10.18 18.02
CA TYR A 211 8.94 9.07 17.30
C TYR A 211 7.90 7.97 17.04
N ILE A 212 7.80 7.52 15.81
CA ILE A 212 6.96 6.38 15.42
C ILE A 212 7.89 5.25 14.98
N GLN A 213 7.90 4.17 15.75
CA GLN A 213 8.80 3.04 15.53
C GLN A 213 8.75 2.53 14.07
N GLY A 214 9.92 2.49 13.42
CA GLY A 214 10.11 1.99 12.07
C GLY A 214 9.58 2.89 10.96
N GLU A 215 9.08 4.10 11.25
CA GLU A 215 8.58 5.01 10.21
C GLU A 215 9.73 5.85 9.62
N GLU A 216 10.73 6.21 10.41
CA GLU A 216 11.88 6.98 9.94
C GLU A 216 12.69 6.16 8.92
N GLU A 217 13.03 4.90 9.24
CA GLU A 217 13.76 4.01 8.33
C GLU A 217 13.01 3.79 7.01
N LYS A 218 11.68 3.65 7.05
CA LYS A 218 10.87 3.55 5.83
C LYS A 218 10.93 4.84 5.03
N THR A 219 10.81 5.98 5.71
CA THR A 219 10.81 7.30 5.08
C THR A 219 12.17 7.63 4.44
N GLU A 220 13.26 7.11 4.99
CA GLU A 220 14.61 7.28 4.43
C GLU A 220 14.92 6.32 3.27
N ILE A 221 14.40 5.09 3.31
CA ILE A 221 14.78 4.04 2.36
C ILE A 221 13.80 3.89 1.18
N GLU A 222 12.48 3.97 1.43
CA GLU A 222 11.48 3.76 0.38
C GLU A 222 11.64 4.74 -0.81
N PRO A 223 11.92 6.04 -0.63
CA PRO A 223 12.18 6.95 -1.76
C PRO A 223 13.35 6.53 -2.63
N LEU A 224 14.41 5.96 -2.04
CA LEU A 224 15.56 5.46 -2.80
C LEU A 224 15.16 4.31 -3.72
N LYS A 225 14.24 3.45 -3.28
CA LYS A 225 13.68 2.41 -4.14
C LYS A 225 12.75 2.99 -5.20
N ILE A 226 11.92 3.97 -4.85
CA ILE A 226 10.98 4.62 -5.79
C ILE A 226 11.74 5.26 -6.96
N PHE A 227 12.85 5.95 -6.68
CA PHE A 227 13.73 6.56 -7.70
C PHE A 227 14.77 5.58 -8.27
N GLY A 228 14.73 4.33 -7.85
CA GLY A 228 15.64 3.29 -8.29
C GLY A 228 15.44 2.87 -9.74
N SER A 229 16.27 1.94 -10.20
CA SER A 229 16.23 1.42 -11.56
C SER A 229 16.04 -0.09 -11.59
N VAL A 230 15.35 -0.58 -12.62
CA VAL A 230 15.17 -2.02 -12.83
C VAL A 230 16.47 -2.62 -13.35
N SER A 231 16.92 -3.73 -12.76
CA SER A 231 18.09 -4.49 -13.11
C SER A 231 17.74 -5.96 -13.32
N LYS A 232 18.68 -6.76 -13.85
CA LYS A 232 18.50 -8.23 -14.02
C LYS A 232 18.25 -9.01 -12.73
N LYS A 233 18.53 -8.40 -11.57
CA LYS A 233 18.34 -9.04 -10.25
C LYS A 233 17.13 -8.51 -9.48
N GLY A 234 16.56 -7.40 -9.89
CA GLY A 234 15.51 -6.70 -9.19
C GLY A 234 15.66 -5.19 -9.31
N ILE A 235 15.04 -4.44 -8.42
CA ILE A 235 15.16 -2.98 -8.35
C ILE A 235 16.40 -2.61 -7.55
N LYS A 236 17.30 -1.84 -8.18
CA LYS A 236 18.47 -1.25 -7.53
C LYS A 236 18.11 0.13 -7.02
N ASN A 237 18.31 0.38 -5.74
CA ASN A 237 18.05 1.67 -5.12
C ASN A 237 18.89 2.80 -5.74
N PHE A 238 18.34 3.98 -5.80
CA PHE A 238 19.05 5.22 -6.11
C PHE A 238 20.04 5.54 -4.97
N THR A 239 21.26 6.00 -5.29
CA THR A 239 22.34 6.16 -4.32
C THR A 239 22.77 7.60 -4.07
N ASP A 240 22.42 8.52 -4.98
CA ASP A 240 22.96 9.88 -4.98
C ASP A 240 22.06 10.86 -4.19
N LEU A 241 21.18 10.34 -3.33
CA LEU A 241 20.26 11.10 -2.51
C LEU A 241 20.38 10.67 -1.06
N LYS A 242 20.63 11.62 -0.17
CA LYS A 242 20.59 11.41 1.29
C LYS A 242 19.24 11.85 1.84
N ILE A 243 18.66 11.07 2.72
CA ILE A 243 17.37 11.41 3.33
C ILE A 243 17.52 11.29 4.85
N SER A 244 17.05 12.30 5.56
CA SER A 244 16.92 12.30 7.02
C SER A 244 15.47 12.54 7.37
N ALA A 245 14.89 11.70 8.21
CA ALA A 245 13.49 11.75 8.56
C ALA A 245 13.26 11.92 10.07
N LEU A 246 12.24 12.70 10.41
CA LEU A 246 11.64 12.76 11.74
C LEU A 246 10.14 12.45 11.59
N CYS A 247 9.68 11.37 12.22
CA CYS A 247 8.29 10.93 12.07
C CYS A 247 7.53 11.06 13.39
N THR A 248 6.57 11.99 13.42
CA THR A 248 5.77 12.30 14.61
C THR A 248 4.31 11.92 14.42
N ARG A 249 3.62 11.53 15.51
CA ARG A 249 2.16 11.38 15.54
C ARG A 249 1.53 12.60 16.15
N VAL A 250 0.55 13.18 15.49
CA VAL A 250 -0.17 14.37 15.93
C VAL A 250 -1.66 14.10 16.15
N PRO A 251 -2.37 14.88 16.98
CA PRO A 251 -3.79 14.67 17.32
C PRO A 251 -4.74 15.14 16.18
N VAL A 252 -4.42 14.76 14.94
CA VAL A 252 -5.24 14.98 13.75
C VAL A 252 -5.87 13.66 13.37
N ILE A 253 -7.18 13.63 13.13
CA ILE A 253 -7.91 12.40 12.87
C ILE A 253 -7.44 11.75 11.57
N ASP A 254 -7.36 12.52 10.48
CA ASP A 254 -7.05 12.03 9.14
C ASP A 254 -6.24 13.05 8.34
N GLY A 255 -5.40 12.56 7.42
CA GLY A 255 -4.53 13.37 6.57
C GLY A 255 -3.15 13.65 7.19
N HIS A 256 -2.09 13.08 6.56
CA HIS A 256 -0.70 13.36 6.95
C HIS A 256 -0.22 14.67 6.34
N THR A 257 0.64 15.38 7.08
CA THR A 257 1.37 16.56 6.58
C THR A 257 2.85 16.25 6.59
N ALA A 258 3.57 16.71 5.58
CA ALA A 258 5.03 16.63 5.53
C ALA A 258 5.63 18.05 5.38
N ILE A 259 6.67 18.33 6.15
CA ILE A 259 7.54 19.50 6.03
C ILE A 259 8.83 18.99 5.41
N VAL A 260 9.20 19.52 4.26
CA VAL A 260 10.32 19.02 3.46
C VAL A 260 11.28 20.14 3.12
N SER A 261 12.55 19.96 3.45
CA SER A 261 13.67 20.81 3.00
C SER A 261 14.53 20.03 2.00
N LEU A 262 14.92 20.70 0.94
CA LEU A 262 15.72 20.13 -0.14
C LEU A 262 17.01 20.92 -0.32
N ASN A 263 18.13 20.20 -0.33
CA ASN A 263 19.42 20.75 -0.78
C ASN A 263 19.70 20.26 -2.19
N PHE A 264 20.05 21.19 -3.08
CA PHE A 264 20.35 20.92 -4.47
C PHE A 264 21.83 21.04 -4.77
N LEU A 265 22.29 20.35 -5.79
CA LEU A 265 23.62 20.59 -6.35
C LEU A 265 23.66 22.02 -6.92
N ASN A 266 24.68 22.81 -6.58
CA ASN A 266 24.76 24.27 -6.88
C ASN A 266 24.55 24.64 -8.36
N ASP A 267 24.86 23.72 -9.29
CA ASP A 267 24.72 23.96 -10.74
C ASP A 267 23.26 23.83 -11.25
N SER A 268 22.30 23.48 -10.39
CA SER A 268 20.90 23.25 -10.80
C SER A 268 19.98 24.46 -10.59
N LEU A 269 20.52 25.60 -10.13
CA LEU A 269 19.76 26.83 -9.86
C LEU A 269 20.10 28.00 -10.81
N ASN A 270 20.94 27.78 -11.84
CA ASN A 270 21.32 28.79 -12.85
C ASN A 270 20.46 28.72 -14.10
#